data_0be18420608ccb9f2b8771aac488005e
#
_entry.id   0be18420608ccb9f2b8771aac488005e
#
_cell.length_a   1.000
_cell.length_b   1.000
_cell.length_c   1.000
_cell.angle_alpha   90.00
_cell.angle_beta   90.00
_cell.angle_gamma   90.00
#
_symmetry.space_group_name_H-M   'P 1'
#
loop_
_entity.id
_entity.type
_entity.pdbx_description
1 polymer ?
#
loop_
_entity_poly.entity_id
_entity_poly.type
_entity_poly.pdbx_seq_one_letter_code
_entity_poly.pdbx_strand_id
1 'polypeptide(L)'
;MALACDMLPVCTGSDTGGSLRIPAAYCGIVGMRPSPGLVPMEFRSLGWTPISVLGPMGRTVADMRQLFAAQIGMNDAEPLTFALDPELVAAGRPVDLGRLRVAWTQDFGQCPLSREIRAIMHERIVAMRHLFRVCDEVTLDFGEADRAFDIVRALNFVERYHATYRKDPSLLGPNVRANYEMGATMSLGDAAWAQAEQTRIFRRFQAVFRDYDLVLSPTTPVSPRPWTELYLPQMDGKPLRNYYHWLALTYFITLTTNPAVSLPCGRDHAGLPFGLQVTGRFRGDLALLDAGQAIEEAFARIPSLQRPRPDHTKLARMSADLKSLVTHPPTAAVA
;
A
#
# COMPACT_ATOMS: atom_id res chain seq x y z
N MET A 1 -6.20 3.26 12.80
CA MET A 1 -6.92 4.15 13.74
C MET A 1 -6.29 4.15 15.12
N ALA A 2 -6.08 3.03 15.82
CA ALA A 2 -5.49 2.98 17.16
C ALA A 2 -4.14 3.73 17.27
N LEU A 3 -3.24 3.57 16.28
CA LEU A 3 -1.99 4.35 16.20
C LEU A 3 -2.24 5.85 16.08
N ALA A 4 -3.18 6.27 15.23
CA ALA A 4 -3.48 7.68 15.02
C ALA A 4 -4.04 8.36 16.29
N CYS A 5 -4.75 7.59 17.13
CA CYS A 5 -5.35 8.04 18.39
C CYS A 5 -4.46 7.77 19.62
N ASP A 6 -3.18 7.50 19.43
CA ASP A 6 -2.18 7.28 20.49
C ASP A 6 -2.51 6.11 21.46
N MET A 7 -3.35 5.16 21.01
CA MET A 7 -3.72 3.97 21.80
C MET A 7 -2.64 2.88 21.76
N LEU A 8 -1.82 2.87 20.72
CA LEU A 8 -0.70 1.93 20.50
C LEU A 8 0.52 2.68 19.99
N PRO A 9 1.75 2.27 20.34
CA PRO A 9 2.97 2.88 19.81
C PRO A 9 3.25 2.47 18.37
N VAL A 10 3.15 1.18 18.06
CA VAL A 10 3.39 0.55 16.75
C VAL A 10 2.43 -0.62 16.57
N CYS A 11 2.23 -1.09 15.35
CA CYS A 11 1.51 -2.33 15.07
C CYS A 11 2.03 -3.03 13.81
N THR A 12 1.82 -4.34 13.75
CA THR A 12 2.10 -5.18 12.60
C THR A 12 0.87 -5.25 11.69
N GLY A 13 1.09 -5.54 10.43
CA GLY A 13 0.02 -5.80 9.47
C GLY A 13 0.52 -6.63 8.30
N SER A 14 -0.36 -6.85 7.32
CA SER A 14 -0.02 -7.51 6.06
C SER A 14 -0.46 -6.66 4.89
N ASP A 15 0.18 -6.84 3.73
CA ASP A 15 -0.14 -6.10 2.51
C ASP A 15 -0.04 -7.03 1.30
N THR A 16 -1.18 -7.25 0.66
CA THR A 16 -1.26 -7.95 -0.63
C THR A 16 -1.65 -6.98 -1.75
N GLY A 17 -2.55 -6.05 -1.47
CA GLY A 17 -3.02 -5.05 -2.43
C GLY A 17 -2.96 -3.62 -1.91
N GLY A 18 -2.28 -3.39 -0.76
CA GLY A 18 -2.18 -2.08 -0.12
C GLY A 18 -2.59 -2.04 1.35
N SER A 19 -2.81 -3.19 2.00
CA SER A 19 -3.42 -3.25 3.33
C SER A 19 -2.55 -2.72 4.48
N LEU A 20 -1.27 -2.40 4.27
CA LEU A 20 -0.43 -1.57 5.15
C LEU A 20 -0.51 -0.10 4.75
N ARG A 21 -0.39 0.18 3.45
CA ARG A 21 -0.25 1.53 2.90
C ARG A 21 -1.56 2.32 2.91
N ILE A 22 -2.67 1.70 2.49
CA ILE A 22 -3.99 2.36 2.42
C ILE A 22 -4.50 2.79 3.79
N PRO A 23 -4.56 1.91 4.82
CA PRO A 23 -4.99 2.35 6.15
C PRO A 23 -4.03 3.37 6.76
N ALA A 24 -2.72 3.32 6.44
CA ALA A 24 -1.78 4.35 6.85
C ALA A 24 -2.14 5.72 6.24
N ALA A 25 -2.40 5.77 4.94
CA ALA A 25 -2.85 6.97 4.25
C ALA A 25 -4.12 7.56 4.87
N TYR A 26 -5.14 6.73 5.08
CA TYR A 26 -6.44 7.15 5.59
C TYR A 26 -6.41 7.60 7.06
N CYS A 27 -5.45 7.08 7.84
CA CYS A 27 -5.31 7.43 9.26
C CYS A 27 -4.23 8.49 9.54
N GLY A 28 -3.52 8.99 8.53
CA GLY A 28 -2.44 9.94 8.71
C GLY A 28 -1.27 9.38 9.53
N ILE A 29 -0.91 8.13 9.31
CA ILE A 29 0.21 7.42 9.93
C ILE A 29 1.13 6.85 8.86
N VAL A 30 2.23 6.24 9.27
CA VAL A 30 3.20 5.59 8.38
C VAL A 30 2.93 4.09 8.31
N GLY A 31 2.94 3.52 7.12
CA GLY A 31 2.83 2.08 6.91
C GLY A 31 3.71 1.64 5.75
N MET A 32 4.51 0.59 5.96
CA MET A 32 5.47 0.11 4.99
C MET A 32 5.09 -1.28 4.47
N ARG A 33 5.08 -1.41 3.16
CA ARG A 33 5.19 -2.67 2.45
C ARG A 33 6.68 -2.94 2.21
N PRO A 34 7.34 -3.84 2.95
CA PRO A 34 8.73 -4.21 2.70
C PRO A 34 8.87 -5.11 1.47
N SER A 35 10.11 -5.34 1.05
CA SER A 35 10.45 -6.36 0.07
C SER A 35 10.01 -7.74 0.57
N PRO A 36 9.41 -8.59 -0.30
CA PRO A 36 9.00 -9.94 0.08
C PRO A 36 10.15 -10.77 0.65
N GLY A 37 9.92 -11.42 1.78
CA GLY A 37 10.89 -12.29 2.45
C GLY A 37 11.72 -11.62 3.55
N LEU A 38 11.70 -10.29 3.70
CA LEU A 38 12.39 -9.61 4.82
C LEU A 38 11.69 -9.86 6.15
N VAL A 39 10.36 -9.77 6.19
CA VAL A 39 9.57 -10.21 7.34
C VAL A 39 9.02 -11.58 7.00
N PRO A 40 9.47 -12.65 7.66
CA PRO A 40 9.10 -14.01 7.32
C PRO A 40 7.60 -14.29 7.47
N MET A 41 7.04 -15.09 6.56
CA MET A 41 5.65 -15.55 6.54
C MET A 41 5.62 -17.08 6.41
N GLU A 42 6.13 -17.80 7.38
CA GLU A 42 6.31 -19.26 7.36
C GLU A 42 5.02 -20.06 7.12
N PHE A 43 3.86 -19.53 7.52
CA PHE A 43 2.56 -20.20 7.33
C PHE A 43 1.90 -19.89 5.98
N ARG A 44 2.61 -19.26 5.05
CA ARG A 44 2.09 -18.98 3.72
C ARG A 44 2.21 -20.21 2.84
N SER A 45 1.09 -20.83 2.43
CA SER A 45 1.08 -22.04 1.63
C SER A 45 1.76 -21.88 0.27
N LEU A 46 1.52 -20.76 -0.42
CA LEU A 46 2.22 -20.42 -1.66
C LEU A 46 3.48 -19.59 -1.35
N GLY A 47 4.48 -20.18 -0.73
CA GLY A 47 5.70 -19.52 -0.27
C GLY A 47 6.46 -18.77 -1.36
N TRP A 48 6.43 -19.27 -2.59
CA TRP A 48 7.11 -18.67 -3.74
C TRP A 48 6.39 -17.49 -4.39
N THR A 49 5.16 -17.14 -3.95
CA THR A 49 4.46 -15.95 -4.46
C THR A 49 4.86 -14.70 -3.66
N PRO A 50 5.35 -13.63 -4.33
CA PRO A 50 5.87 -12.45 -3.64
C PRO A 50 4.82 -11.38 -3.33
N ILE A 51 3.52 -11.62 -3.60
CA ILE A 51 2.53 -10.55 -3.54
C ILE A 51 2.09 -10.18 -2.13
N SER A 52 2.12 -11.13 -1.19
CA SER A 52 1.73 -10.88 0.21
C SER A 52 2.98 -10.73 1.08
N VAL A 53 2.98 -9.70 1.93
CA VAL A 53 4.05 -9.41 2.88
C VAL A 53 3.47 -9.08 4.25
N LEU A 54 4.23 -9.33 5.30
CA LEU A 54 4.05 -8.71 6.61
C LEU A 54 4.88 -7.43 6.67
N GLY A 55 4.46 -6.47 7.50
CA GLY A 55 5.23 -5.24 7.66
C GLY A 55 4.78 -4.39 8.84
N PRO A 56 5.56 -3.32 9.11
CA PRO A 56 5.36 -2.44 10.24
C PRO A 56 4.46 -1.25 9.90
N MET A 57 3.80 -0.74 10.94
CA MET A 57 3.11 0.54 10.95
C MET A 57 3.48 1.32 12.21
N GLY A 58 3.63 2.63 12.11
CA GLY A 58 3.96 3.54 13.20
C GLY A 58 3.36 4.93 12.99
N ARG A 59 3.46 5.80 13.98
CA ARG A 59 3.06 7.22 13.82
C ARG A 59 4.08 8.01 13.04
N THR A 60 5.34 7.62 13.13
CA THR A 60 6.49 8.20 12.43
C THR A 60 7.29 7.11 11.75
N VAL A 61 8.15 7.50 10.81
CA VAL A 61 9.10 6.57 10.21
C VAL A 61 10.05 6.01 11.26
N ALA A 62 10.46 6.82 12.23
CA ALA A 62 11.33 6.38 13.32
C ALA A 62 10.67 5.27 14.18
N ASP A 63 9.40 5.44 14.60
CA ASP A 63 8.66 4.41 15.35
C ASP A 63 8.53 3.12 14.53
N MET A 64 8.13 3.27 13.26
CA MET A 64 7.94 2.14 12.34
C MET A 64 9.25 1.38 12.11
N ARG A 65 10.37 2.09 12.00
CA ARG A 65 11.72 1.55 11.80
C ARG A 65 12.14 0.64 12.96
N GLN A 66 11.85 1.02 14.20
CA GLN A 66 12.16 0.18 15.38
C GLN A 66 11.38 -1.14 15.33
N LEU A 67 10.10 -1.10 15.00
CA LEU A 67 9.32 -2.32 14.83
C LEU A 67 9.85 -3.16 13.67
N PHE A 68 10.20 -2.53 12.54
CA PHE A 68 10.71 -3.26 11.39
C PHE A 68 12.02 -3.99 11.70
N ALA A 69 12.94 -3.34 12.42
CA ALA A 69 14.18 -3.97 12.87
C ALA A 69 13.93 -5.22 13.74
N ALA A 70 12.85 -5.21 14.54
CA ALA A 70 12.45 -6.36 15.34
C ALA A 70 11.72 -7.47 14.54
N GLN A 71 11.21 -7.16 13.35
CA GLN A 71 10.45 -8.10 12.52
C GLN A 71 11.30 -8.83 11.48
N ILE A 72 12.39 -8.21 11.01
CA ILE A 72 13.22 -8.76 9.95
C ILE A 72 14.14 -9.85 10.47
N GLY A 73 14.45 -10.81 9.61
CA GLY A 73 15.38 -11.89 9.94
C GLY A 73 15.32 -13.01 8.92
N MET A 74 16.35 -13.84 8.94
CA MET A 74 16.37 -15.07 8.14
C MET A 74 15.45 -16.12 8.79
N ASN A 75 14.69 -16.84 7.96
CA ASN A 75 13.84 -17.94 8.41
C ASN A 75 13.87 -19.06 7.34
N ASP A 76 14.31 -20.24 7.73
CA ASP A 76 14.44 -21.39 6.81
C ASP A 76 13.10 -21.90 6.24
N ALA A 77 11.98 -21.53 6.85
CA ALA A 77 10.65 -21.84 6.36
C ALA A 77 10.07 -20.79 5.37
N GLU A 78 10.76 -19.66 5.15
CA GLU A 78 10.36 -18.61 4.21
C GLU A 78 11.21 -18.67 2.93
N PRO A 79 10.68 -19.18 1.79
CA PRO A 79 11.45 -19.37 0.57
C PRO A 79 12.05 -18.10 -0.04
N LEU A 80 11.47 -16.94 0.25
CA LEU A 80 11.90 -15.63 -0.26
C LEU A 80 12.84 -14.90 0.68
N THR A 81 13.19 -15.51 1.84
CA THR A 81 13.98 -14.86 2.88
C THR A 81 15.35 -14.39 2.37
N PHE A 82 15.78 -13.23 2.81
CA PHE A 82 17.12 -12.71 2.60
C PHE A 82 17.52 -11.80 3.76
N ALA A 83 18.82 -11.65 3.96
CA ALA A 83 19.34 -10.90 5.10
C ALA A 83 19.28 -9.40 4.89
N LEU A 84 18.87 -8.69 5.93
CA LEU A 84 19.08 -7.26 6.12
C LEU A 84 19.46 -7.07 7.60
N ASP A 85 20.48 -6.26 7.86
CA ASP A 85 20.98 -6.02 9.21
C ASP A 85 19.97 -5.20 10.04
N PRO A 86 19.40 -5.75 11.13
CA PRO A 86 18.45 -5.03 11.97
C PRO A 86 19.05 -3.78 12.65
N GLU A 87 20.33 -3.78 12.97
CA GLU A 87 20.99 -2.63 13.60
C GLU A 87 21.07 -1.45 12.64
N LEU A 88 21.37 -1.72 11.36
CA LEU A 88 21.37 -0.68 10.31
C LEU A 88 19.95 -0.14 10.08
N VAL A 89 18.94 -1.00 10.14
CA VAL A 89 17.53 -0.58 10.05
C VAL A 89 17.16 0.30 11.22
N ALA A 90 17.48 -0.09 12.45
CA ALA A 90 17.15 0.66 13.66
C ALA A 90 17.88 2.02 13.72
N ALA A 91 19.17 2.05 13.39
CA ALA A 91 19.98 3.26 13.48
C ALA A 91 19.57 4.34 12.48
N GLY A 92 19.27 3.95 11.23
CA GLY A 92 19.01 4.88 10.13
C GLY A 92 20.24 5.70 9.73
N ARG A 93 20.16 6.32 8.56
CA ARG A 93 21.22 7.20 8.03
C ARG A 93 20.59 8.51 7.54
N PRO A 94 21.23 9.65 7.79
CA PRO A 94 20.78 10.92 7.25
C PRO A 94 20.86 10.90 5.72
N VAL A 95 19.85 11.47 5.08
CA VAL A 95 19.78 11.60 3.61
C VAL A 95 19.64 13.07 3.24
N ASP A 96 20.49 13.53 2.35
CA ASP A 96 20.36 14.83 1.70
C ASP A 96 19.35 14.72 0.54
N LEU A 97 18.14 15.17 0.76
CA LEU A 97 17.08 15.16 -0.25
C LEU A 97 17.45 15.93 -1.51
N GLY A 98 18.25 17.01 -1.40
CA GLY A 98 18.74 17.81 -2.51
C GLY A 98 19.66 17.05 -3.48
N ARG A 99 20.04 15.82 -3.17
CA ARG A 99 20.79 14.93 -4.05
C ARG A 99 19.92 13.89 -4.76
N LEU A 100 18.69 13.66 -4.29
CA LEU A 100 17.80 12.65 -4.84
C LEU A 100 17.14 13.12 -6.14
N ARG A 101 17.05 12.20 -7.08
CA ARG A 101 16.27 12.32 -8.30
C ARG A 101 14.96 11.55 -8.11
N VAL A 102 13.84 12.25 -8.17
CA VAL A 102 12.54 11.69 -7.87
C VAL A 102 11.66 11.75 -9.11
N ALA A 103 11.09 10.61 -9.49
CA ALA A 103 9.98 10.55 -10.42
C ALA A 103 8.66 10.63 -9.65
N TRP A 104 7.64 11.24 -10.23
CA TRP A 104 6.30 11.14 -9.71
C TRP A 104 5.28 10.84 -10.81
N THR A 105 4.21 10.19 -10.43
CA THR A 105 3.10 9.86 -11.31
C THR A 105 1.79 10.02 -10.57
N GLN A 106 0.75 10.39 -11.28
CA GLN A 106 -0.58 10.52 -10.70
C GLN A 106 -1.24 9.14 -10.53
N ASP A 107 -1.17 8.32 -11.55
CA ASP A 107 -2.01 7.13 -11.68
C ASP A 107 -1.33 5.95 -12.41
N PHE A 108 0.00 5.95 -12.47
CA PHE A 108 0.79 4.95 -13.20
C PHE A 108 0.35 4.78 -14.68
N GLY A 109 -0.30 5.81 -15.24
CA GLY A 109 -0.79 5.85 -16.61
C GLY A 109 -2.19 5.24 -16.81
N GLN A 110 -2.73 4.47 -15.85
CA GLN A 110 -3.99 3.74 -16.06
C GLN A 110 -4.83 3.45 -14.80
N CYS A 111 -4.31 3.70 -13.59
CA CYS A 111 -5.09 3.45 -12.38
C CYS A 111 -6.27 4.42 -12.27
N PRO A 112 -7.43 3.96 -11.79
CA PRO A 112 -8.51 4.86 -11.46
C PRO A 112 -8.06 5.86 -10.39
N LEU A 113 -8.30 7.15 -10.65
CA LEU A 113 -7.93 8.24 -9.77
C LEU A 113 -8.98 9.34 -9.85
N SER A 114 -9.52 9.76 -8.71
CA SER A 114 -10.49 10.86 -8.66
C SER A 114 -9.85 12.19 -9.04
N ARG A 115 -10.66 13.09 -9.63
CA ARG A 115 -10.22 14.43 -9.98
C ARG A 115 -9.72 15.21 -8.77
N GLU A 116 -10.34 14.99 -7.61
CA GLU A 116 -9.92 15.59 -6.35
C GLU A 116 -8.50 15.18 -5.94
N ILE A 117 -8.22 13.86 -5.88
CA ILE A 117 -6.89 13.37 -5.50
C ILE A 117 -5.83 13.77 -6.53
N ARG A 118 -6.20 13.84 -7.83
CA ARG A 118 -5.32 14.34 -8.88
C ARG A 118 -4.90 15.79 -8.61
N ALA A 119 -5.83 16.66 -8.25
CA ALA A 119 -5.56 18.05 -7.91
C ALA A 119 -4.67 18.15 -6.65
N ILE A 120 -5.01 17.41 -5.59
CA ILE A 120 -4.24 17.38 -4.35
C ILE A 120 -2.81 16.90 -4.61
N MET A 121 -2.61 15.82 -5.36
CA MET A 121 -1.26 15.33 -5.68
C MET A 121 -0.42 16.40 -6.36
N HIS A 122 -0.98 17.12 -7.33
CA HIS A 122 -0.29 18.22 -8.00
C HIS A 122 0.10 19.33 -7.01
N GLU A 123 -0.82 19.75 -6.13
CA GLU A 123 -0.54 20.75 -5.08
C GLU A 123 0.61 20.29 -4.15
N ARG A 124 0.63 19.01 -3.77
CA ARG A 124 1.68 18.42 -2.93
C ARG A 124 3.03 18.42 -3.64
N ILE A 125 3.06 18.06 -4.92
CA ILE A 125 4.29 18.12 -5.73
C ILE A 125 4.81 19.55 -5.81
N VAL A 126 3.96 20.54 -6.07
CA VAL A 126 4.37 21.96 -6.10
C VAL A 126 4.98 22.36 -4.76
N ALA A 127 4.40 21.93 -3.63
CA ALA A 127 4.90 22.25 -2.30
C ALA A 127 6.23 21.58 -1.96
N MET A 128 6.53 20.39 -2.49
CA MET A 128 7.70 19.59 -2.10
C MET A 128 8.83 19.52 -3.15
N ARG A 129 8.57 19.83 -4.42
CA ARG A 129 9.54 19.62 -5.51
C ARG A 129 10.91 20.28 -5.26
N HIS A 130 10.94 21.42 -4.57
CA HIS A 130 12.16 22.15 -4.25
C HIS A 130 13.08 21.42 -3.25
N LEU A 131 12.59 20.36 -2.58
CA LEU A 131 13.38 19.54 -1.68
C LEU A 131 14.34 18.61 -2.43
N PHE A 132 14.06 18.30 -3.72
CA PHE A 132 14.78 17.30 -4.49
C PHE A 132 15.64 17.94 -5.58
N ARG A 133 16.71 17.24 -5.95
CA ARG A 133 17.54 17.62 -7.11
C ARG A 133 16.75 17.62 -8.41
N VAL A 134 15.90 16.61 -8.58
CA VAL A 134 15.01 16.40 -9.72
C VAL A 134 13.68 15.92 -9.19
N CYS A 135 12.58 16.43 -9.74
CA CYS A 135 11.23 15.98 -9.41
C CYS A 135 10.35 16.06 -10.66
N ASP A 136 10.40 15.02 -11.49
CA ASP A 136 9.78 14.97 -12.80
C ASP A 136 8.52 14.14 -12.80
N GLU A 137 7.50 14.60 -13.54
CA GLU A 137 6.34 13.76 -13.86
C GLU A 137 6.73 12.73 -14.92
N VAL A 138 6.37 11.48 -14.67
CA VAL A 138 6.66 10.38 -15.59
C VAL A 138 5.39 9.60 -15.92
N THR A 139 5.27 9.19 -17.17
CA THR A 139 4.26 8.23 -17.60
C THR A 139 4.87 6.84 -17.56
N LEU A 140 4.19 5.91 -16.90
CA LEU A 140 4.64 4.54 -16.70
C LEU A 140 3.73 3.57 -17.47
N ASP A 141 4.31 2.51 -18.00
CA ASP A 141 3.58 1.43 -18.66
C ASP A 141 3.56 0.19 -17.78
N PHE A 142 2.40 -0.09 -17.19
CA PHE A 142 2.16 -1.28 -16.39
C PHE A 142 1.49 -2.42 -17.19
N GLY A 143 1.31 -2.26 -18.50
CA GLY A 143 0.71 -3.30 -19.35
C GLY A 143 -0.66 -3.75 -18.85
N GLU A 144 -0.87 -5.07 -18.78
CA GLU A 144 -2.11 -5.65 -18.28
C GLU A 144 -2.06 -5.95 -16.77
N ALA A 145 -1.60 -4.97 -15.97
CA ALA A 145 -1.41 -5.15 -14.53
C ALA A 145 -2.70 -5.55 -13.80
N ASP A 146 -3.83 -5.01 -14.19
CA ASP A 146 -5.13 -5.36 -13.59
C ASP A 146 -5.43 -6.85 -13.73
N ARG A 147 -5.33 -7.39 -14.96
CA ARG A 147 -5.57 -8.80 -15.23
C ARG A 147 -4.51 -9.69 -14.56
N ALA A 148 -3.25 -9.25 -14.59
CA ALA A 148 -2.17 -9.99 -13.94
C ALA A 148 -2.39 -10.08 -12.43
N PHE A 149 -2.80 -8.98 -11.79
CA PHE A 149 -3.09 -8.97 -10.36
C PHE A 149 -4.29 -9.85 -10.00
N ASP A 150 -5.37 -9.81 -10.79
CA ASP A 150 -6.54 -10.66 -10.58
C ASP A 150 -6.15 -12.14 -10.53
N ILE A 151 -5.35 -12.60 -11.50
CA ILE A 151 -4.95 -14.00 -11.61
C ILE A 151 -3.97 -14.38 -10.49
N VAL A 152 -2.90 -13.61 -10.29
CA VAL A 152 -1.88 -13.91 -9.25
C VAL A 152 -2.52 -13.89 -7.86
N ARG A 153 -3.45 -12.97 -7.62
CA ARG A 153 -4.21 -12.90 -6.38
C ARG A 153 -5.15 -14.11 -6.22
N ALA A 154 -5.86 -14.49 -7.27
CA ALA A 154 -6.80 -15.61 -7.26
C ALA A 154 -6.13 -16.94 -6.94
N LEU A 155 -4.89 -17.18 -7.37
CA LEU A 155 -4.11 -18.38 -7.01
C LEU A 155 -4.06 -18.60 -5.50
N ASN A 156 -3.85 -17.53 -4.71
CA ASN A 156 -3.82 -17.61 -3.25
C ASN A 156 -5.20 -17.96 -2.66
N PHE A 157 -6.29 -17.48 -3.28
CA PHE A 157 -7.65 -17.82 -2.83
C PHE A 157 -8.00 -19.26 -3.15
N VAL A 158 -7.64 -19.75 -4.33
CA VAL A 158 -7.89 -21.14 -4.72
C VAL A 158 -7.16 -22.09 -3.78
N GLU A 159 -5.87 -21.88 -3.54
CA GLU A 159 -5.10 -22.72 -2.64
C GLU A 159 -5.68 -22.72 -1.23
N ARG A 160 -5.85 -21.52 -0.64
CA ARG A 160 -6.24 -21.36 0.76
C ARG A 160 -7.65 -21.87 1.08
N TYR A 161 -8.59 -21.70 0.15
CA TYR A 161 -10.01 -21.92 0.43
C TYR A 161 -10.61 -23.12 -0.26
N HIS A 162 -9.84 -23.87 -1.06
CA HIS A 162 -10.33 -25.04 -1.80
C HIS A 162 -11.03 -26.05 -0.89
N ALA A 163 -10.40 -26.48 0.19
CA ALA A 163 -10.97 -27.45 1.11
C ALA A 163 -12.26 -26.95 1.77
N THR A 164 -12.28 -25.67 2.21
CA THR A 164 -13.45 -25.07 2.83
C THR A 164 -14.60 -24.94 1.82
N TYR A 165 -14.31 -24.47 0.61
CA TYR A 165 -15.31 -24.31 -0.45
C TYR A 165 -15.92 -25.66 -0.85
N ARG A 166 -15.10 -26.70 -0.98
CA ARG A 166 -15.57 -28.07 -1.29
C ARG A 166 -16.43 -28.67 -0.19
N LYS A 167 -16.17 -28.34 1.06
CA LYS A 167 -16.95 -28.76 2.20
C LYS A 167 -18.29 -28.04 2.29
N ASP A 168 -18.27 -26.71 2.28
CA ASP A 168 -19.45 -25.86 2.35
C ASP A 168 -19.09 -24.40 1.93
N PRO A 169 -19.51 -23.97 0.73
CA PRO A 169 -19.24 -22.61 0.26
C PRO A 169 -19.84 -21.50 1.15
N SER A 170 -20.88 -21.80 1.95
CA SER A 170 -21.53 -20.81 2.81
C SER A 170 -20.66 -20.36 3.98
N LEU A 171 -19.63 -21.12 4.35
CA LEU A 171 -18.63 -20.76 5.35
C LEU A 171 -17.70 -19.63 4.89
N LEU A 172 -17.71 -19.30 3.60
CA LEU A 172 -16.90 -18.22 3.03
C LEU A 172 -17.76 -16.96 2.87
N GLY A 173 -17.24 -15.85 3.36
CA GLY A 173 -17.86 -14.55 3.11
C GLY A 173 -17.95 -14.25 1.60
N PRO A 174 -18.90 -13.39 1.16
CA PRO A 174 -19.21 -13.18 -0.26
C PRO A 174 -17.98 -12.86 -1.12
N ASN A 175 -17.15 -11.91 -0.68
CA ASN A 175 -15.94 -11.53 -1.42
C ASN A 175 -14.89 -12.65 -1.51
N VAL A 176 -14.72 -13.44 -0.45
CA VAL A 176 -13.79 -14.59 -0.45
C VAL A 176 -14.27 -15.63 -1.43
N ARG A 177 -15.56 -15.96 -1.39
CA ARG A 177 -16.18 -16.91 -2.29
C ARG A 177 -16.05 -16.48 -3.75
N ALA A 178 -16.39 -15.22 -4.08
CA ALA A 178 -16.27 -14.69 -5.43
C ALA A 178 -14.83 -14.77 -5.97
N ASN A 179 -13.81 -14.44 -5.13
CA ASN A 179 -12.40 -14.57 -5.53
C ASN A 179 -11.99 -16.03 -5.76
N TYR A 180 -12.47 -16.96 -4.93
CA TYR A 180 -12.23 -18.38 -5.13
C TYR A 180 -12.86 -18.86 -6.43
N GLU A 181 -14.15 -18.57 -6.66
CA GLU A 181 -14.89 -18.96 -7.86
C GLU A 181 -14.24 -18.42 -9.13
N MET A 182 -13.85 -17.15 -9.14
CA MET A 182 -13.09 -16.55 -10.23
C MET A 182 -11.79 -17.33 -10.50
N GLY A 183 -11.01 -17.61 -9.45
CA GLY A 183 -9.74 -18.33 -9.59
C GLY A 183 -9.93 -19.79 -10.04
N ALA A 184 -10.97 -20.47 -9.56
CA ALA A 184 -11.24 -21.85 -9.90
C ALA A 184 -11.64 -22.08 -11.39
N THR A 185 -12.03 -21.01 -12.09
CA THR A 185 -12.32 -21.05 -13.54
C THR A 185 -11.11 -20.75 -14.42
N MET A 186 -10.01 -20.29 -13.83
CA MET A 186 -8.78 -19.93 -14.56
C MET A 186 -8.04 -21.19 -15.02
N SER A 187 -7.46 -21.10 -16.22
CA SER A 187 -6.64 -22.17 -16.80
C SER A 187 -5.18 -22.08 -16.33
N LEU A 188 -4.42 -23.16 -16.52
CA LEU A 188 -2.96 -23.14 -16.36
C LEU A 188 -2.31 -22.11 -17.30
N GLY A 189 -2.87 -21.91 -18.50
CA GLY A 189 -2.44 -20.89 -19.45
C GLY A 189 -2.58 -19.47 -18.88
N ASP A 190 -3.68 -19.17 -18.19
CA ASP A 190 -3.87 -17.87 -17.52
C ASP A 190 -2.83 -17.68 -16.42
N ALA A 191 -2.58 -18.70 -15.60
CA ALA A 191 -1.58 -18.63 -14.54
C ALA A 191 -0.17 -18.39 -15.10
N ALA A 192 0.23 -19.10 -16.15
CA ALA A 192 1.51 -18.96 -16.82
C ALA A 192 1.64 -17.55 -17.46
N TRP A 193 0.59 -17.07 -18.13
CA TRP A 193 0.54 -15.73 -18.70
C TRP A 193 0.72 -14.65 -17.63
N ALA A 194 0.03 -14.75 -16.49
CA ALA A 194 0.09 -13.77 -15.42
C ALA A 194 1.49 -13.69 -14.79
N GLN A 195 2.18 -14.82 -14.60
CA GLN A 195 3.57 -14.85 -14.12
C GLN A 195 4.54 -14.18 -15.14
N ALA A 196 4.33 -14.43 -16.42
CA ALA A 196 5.11 -13.80 -17.47
C ALA A 196 4.85 -12.28 -17.54
N GLU A 197 3.57 -11.85 -17.41
CA GLU A 197 3.22 -10.43 -17.39
C GLU A 197 3.78 -9.74 -16.15
N GLN A 198 3.67 -10.34 -14.96
CA GLN A 198 4.30 -9.82 -13.75
C GLN A 198 5.80 -9.58 -13.94
N THR A 199 6.50 -10.49 -14.62
CA THR A 199 7.91 -10.34 -14.95
C THR A 199 8.16 -9.17 -15.90
N ARG A 200 7.29 -8.97 -16.91
CA ARG A 200 7.38 -7.81 -17.83
C ARG A 200 7.15 -6.49 -17.09
N ILE A 201 6.13 -6.43 -16.24
CA ILE A 201 5.81 -5.27 -15.39
C ILE A 201 7.01 -4.92 -14.49
N PHE A 202 7.57 -5.92 -13.80
CA PHE A 202 8.76 -5.74 -12.98
C PHE A 202 9.91 -5.09 -13.78
N ARG A 203 10.26 -5.64 -14.95
CA ARG A 203 11.36 -5.13 -15.78
C ARG A 203 11.14 -3.70 -16.25
N ARG A 204 9.91 -3.36 -16.69
CA ARG A 204 9.55 -1.98 -17.08
C ARG A 204 9.69 -1.02 -15.91
N PHE A 205 9.18 -1.40 -14.75
CA PHE A 205 9.25 -0.55 -13.57
C PHE A 205 10.69 -0.38 -13.07
N GLN A 206 11.53 -1.44 -13.09
CA GLN A 206 12.94 -1.31 -12.71
C GLN A 206 13.73 -0.36 -13.65
N ALA A 207 13.32 -0.21 -14.90
CA ALA A 207 13.98 0.73 -15.82
C ALA A 207 13.92 2.18 -15.34
N VAL A 208 12.86 2.57 -14.62
CA VAL A 208 12.70 3.92 -14.04
C VAL A 208 13.84 4.25 -13.08
N PHE A 209 14.29 3.27 -12.31
CA PHE A 209 15.37 3.44 -11.33
C PHE A 209 16.78 3.56 -11.92
N ARG A 210 16.93 3.57 -13.26
CA ARG A 210 18.20 3.97 -13.90
C ARG A 210 18.43 5.47 -13.78
N ASP A 211 17.32 6.25 -13.83
CA ASP A 211 17.35 7.70 -13.85
C ASP A 211 16.88 8.33 -12.54
N TYR A 212 16.10 7.60 -11.74
CA TYR A 212 15.52 8.09 -10.49
C TYR A 212 15.86 7.20 -9.30
N ASP A 213 15.80 7.77 -8.12
CA ASP A 213 16.09 7.09 -6.86
C ASP A 213 14.80 6.66 -6.15
N LEU A 214 13.71 7.40 -6.35
CA LEU A 214 12.39 7.16 -5.78
C LEU A 214 11.30 7.42 -6.82
N VAL A 215 10.15 6.74 -6.64
CA VAL A 215 8.92 7.03 -7.38
C VAL A 215 7.82 7.42 -6.39
N LEU A 216 7.20 8.58 -6.60
CA LEU A 216 6.09 9.08 -5.78
C LEU A 216 4.75 8.91 -6.51
N SER A 217 3.71 8.58 -5.75
CA SER A 217 2.33 8.56 -6.23
C SER A 217 1.37 8.84 -5.07
N PRO A 218 0.09 9.15 -5.32
CA PRO A 218 -0.92 9.05 -4.27
C PRO A 218 -0.96 7.61 -3.74
N THR A 219 -1.20 7.43 -2.43
CA THR A 219 -1.42 6.08 -1.89
C THR A 219 -2.81 5.57 -2.22
N THR A 220 -3.81 6.45 -2.20
CA THR A 220 -5.22 6.11 -2.40
C THR A 220 -5.84 6.98 -3.49
N PRO A 221 -6.76 6.45 -4.30
CA PRO A 221 -7.35 7.18 -5.42
C PRO A 221 -8.51 8.08 -5.03
N VAL A 222 -8.99 7.98 -3.80
CA VAL A 222 -10.07 8.78 -3.22
C VAL A 222 -9.76 9.12 -1.77
N SER A 223 -10.38 10.16 -1.26
CA SER A 223 -10.36 10.54 0.17
C SER A 223 -10.93 9.43 1.06
N PRO A 224 -10.60 9.42 2.37
CA PRO A 224 -11.22 8.52 3.33
C PRO A 224 -12.75 8.57 3.27
N ARG A 225 -13.39 7.41 3.34
CA ARG A 225 -14.84 7.25 3.16
C ARG A 225 -15.51 6.76 4.44
N PRO A 226 -16.83 6.88 4.56
CA PRO A 226 -17.57 6.29 5.67
C PRO A 226 -17.23 4.80 5.80
N TRP A 227 -16.98 4.34 7.02
CA TRP A 227 -16.63 2.94 7.29
C TRP A 227 -17.75 1.93 6.92
N THR A 228 -18.97 2.42 6.78
CA THR A 228 -20.14 1.65 6.33
C THR A 228 -20.12 1.33 4.82
N GLU A 229 -19.27 2.00 4.05
CA GLU A 229 -19.09 1.75 2.63
C GLU A 229 -17.93 0.77 2.40
N LEU A 230 -18.27 -0.50 2.19
CA LEU A 230 -17.27 -1.58 2.09
C LEU A 230 -16.33 -1.44 0.89
N TYR A 231 -16.82 -0.90 -0.22
CA TYR A 231 -16.03 -0.71 -1.44
C TYR A 231 -16.62 0.43 -2.27
N LEU A 232 -15.87 0.86 -3.27
CA LEU A 232 -16.23 1.92 -4.19
C LEU A 232 -16.77 1.30 -5.50
N PRO A 233 -18.06 1.44 -5.83
CA PRO A 233 -18.59 0.85 -7.06
C PRO A 233 -18.23 1.68 -8.31
N GLN A 234 -18.00 2.97 -8.14
CA GLN A 234 -17.67 3.91 -9.22
C GLN A 234 -16.77 5.03 -8.72
N MET A 235 -16.06 5.69 -9.64
CA MET A 235 -15.21 6.85 -9.38
C MET A 235 -15.46 7.92 -10.44
N ASP A 236 -15.82 9.14 -10.03
CA ASP A 236 -16.18 10.24 -10.93
C ASP A 236 -17.21 9.83 -12.01
N GLY A 237 -18.20 9.02 -11.63
CA GLY A 237 -19.25 8.52 -12.53
C GLY A 237 -18.84 7.34 -13.43
N LYS A 238 -17.61 6.86 -13.35
CA LYS A 238 -17.13 5.69 -14.09
C LYS A 238 -17.20 4.45 -13.20
N PRO A 239 -17.84 3.34 -13.63
CA PRO A 239 -17.88 2.11 -12.86
C PRO A 239 -16.48 1.54 -12.66
N LEU A 240 -16.21 0.98 -11.50
CA LEU A 240 -15.01 0.21 -11.24
C LEU A 240 -15.23 -1.26 -11.61
N ARG A 241 -14.18 -1.91 -12.06
CA ARG A 241 -14.19 -3.27 -12.62
C ARG A 241 -14.63 -4.34 -11.61
N ASN A 242 -14.22 -4.15 -10.34
CA ASN A 242 -14.57 -5.03 -9.22
C ASN A 242 -14.39 -4.26 -7.89
N TYR A 243 -14.70 -4.93 -6.77
CA TYR A 243 -14.69 -4.31 -5.45
C TYR A 243 -13.29 -3.86 -4.96
N TYR A 244 -12.20 -4.29 -5.58
CA TYR A 244 -10.83 -3.90 -5.24
C TYR A 244 -10.10 -3.11 -6.33
N HIS A 245 -10.72 -2.80 -7.46
CA HIS A 245 -10.07 -2.04 -8.53
C HIS A 245 -9.61 -0.65 -8.06
N TRP A 246 -10.29 -0.04 -7.10
CA TRP A 246 -9.85 1.22 -6.49
C TRP A 246 -8.51 1.11 -5.74
N LEU A 247 -7.98 -0.09 -5.47
CA LEU A 247 -6.67 -0.30 -4.86
C LEU A 247 -5.51 -0.27 -5.88
N ALA A 248 -5.77 0.03 -7.16
CA ALA A 248 -4.80 -0.12 -8.25
C ALA A 248 -3.47 0.59 -7.99
N LEU A 249 -3.49 1.80 -7.43
CA LEU A 249 -2.26 2.53 -7.07
C LEU A 249 -1.32 1.75 -6.16
N THR A 250 -1.84 0.88 -5.32
CA THR A 250 -1.03 0.08 -4.39
C THR A 250 -0.74 -1.32 -4.93
N TYR A 251 -1.70 -2.00 -5.59
CA TYR A 251 -1.39 -3.33 -6.08
C TYR A 251 -0.52 -3.35 -7.35
N PHE A 252 -0.45 -2.25 -8.10
CA PHE A 252 0.54 -2.14 -9.18
C PHE A 252 1.96 -2.25 -8.61
N ILE A 253 2.23 -1.55 -7.51
CA ILE A 253 3.51 -1.67 -6.79
C ILE A 253 3.67 -3.07 -6.15
N THR A 254 2.58 -3.71 -5.70
CA THR A 254 2.64 -5.10 -5.26
C THR A 254 3.18 -6.02 -6.34
N LEU A 255 2.74 -5.87 -7.60
CA LEU A 255 3.22 -6.68 -8.74
C LEU A 255 4.71 -6.48 -9.03
N THR A 256 5.24 -5.29 -8.78
CA THR A 256 6.67 -5.00 -8.97
C THR A 256 7.55 -5.51 -7.85
N THR A 257 6.96 -5.94 -6.72
CA THR A 257 7.68 -6.38 -5.52
C THR A 257 8.63 -5.37 -4.89
N ASN A 258 8.61 -4.12 -5.35
CA ASN A 258 9.40 -3.05 -4.76
C ASN A 258 8.89 -2.70 -3.36
N PRO A 259 9.77 -2.33 -2.43
CA PRO A 259 9.37 -1.78 -1.15
C PRO A 259 8.72 -0.42 -1.34
N ALA A 260 7.66 -0.15 -0.56
CA ALA A 260 6.95 1.11 -0.59
C ALA A 260 6.46 1.51 0.80
N VAL A 261 6.51 2.81 1.08
CA VAL A 261 5.98 3.38 2.32
C VAL A 261 4.92 4.41 2.00
N SER A 262 3.83 4.42 2.77
CA SER A 262 2.87 5.52 2.75
C SER A 262 3.22 6.49 3.86
N LEU A 263 3.50 7.74 3.49
CA LEU A 263 3.80 8.83 4.41
C LEU A 263 2.60 9.78 4.49
N PRO A 264 2.23 10.29 5.67
CA PRO A 264 1.28 11.38 5.80
C PRO A 264 1.79 12.62 5.04
N CYS A 265 0.93 13.21 4.21
CA CYS A 265 1.30 14.34 3.36
C CYS A 265 0.19 15.42 3.36
N GLY A 266 -0.10 15.95 4.56
CA GLY A 266 -1.12 16.96 4.74
C GLY A 266 -2.55 16.41 4.74
N ARG A 267 -3.49 17.31 4.47
CA ARG A 267 -4.94 17.02 4.43
C ARG A 267 -5.47 17.25 3.01
N ASP A 268 -6.49 16.50 2.66
CA ASP A 268 -7.28 16.75 1.45
C ASP A 268 -8.21 17.98 1.61
N HIS A 269 -8.99 18.29 0.59
CA HIS A 269 -9.91 19.45 0.58
C HIS A 269 -11.06 19.30 1.59
N ALA A 270 -11.36 18.07 2.03
CA ALA A 270 -12.34 17.80 3.09
C ALA A 270 -11.72 17.85 4.49
N GLY A 271 -10.43 18.13 4.61
CA GLY A 271 -9.68 18.16 5.87
C GLY A 271 -9.26 16.78 6.38
N LEU A 272 -9.41 15.73 5.57
CA LEU A 272 -9.04 14.34 5.89
C LEU A 272 -7.57 14.08 5.52
N PRO A 273 -6.93 13.06 6.12
CA PRO A 273 -5.54 12.73 5.80
C PRO A 273 -5.33 12.37 4.33
N PHE A 274 -4.25 12.87 3.73
CA PHE A 274 -3.75 12.45 2.43
C PHE A 274 -2.42 11.72 2.61
N GLY A 275 -2.27 10.56 1.96
CA GLY A 275 -1.06 9.73 2.00
C GLY A 275 -0.29 9.79 0.69
N LEU A 276 1.02 10.02 0.78
CA LEU A 276 1.96 9.91 -0.32
C LEU A 276 2.62 8.54 -0.29
N GLN A 277 2.50 7.77 -1.37
CA GLN A 277 3.25 6.53 -1.56
C GLN A 277 4.63 6.84 -2.12
N VAL A 278 5.66 6.45 -1.39
CA VAL A 278 7.07 6.53 -1.80
C VAL A 278 7.54 5.11 -2.08
N THR A 279 7.95 4.84 -3.32
CA THR A 279 8.43 3.53 -3.75
C THR A 279 9.94 3.58 -4.00
N GLY A 280 10.67 2.66 -3.39
CA GLY A 280 12.11 2.52 -3.50
C GLY A 280 12.54 1.50 -4.57
N ARG A 281 13.85 1.39 -4.79
CA ARG A 281 14.47 0.38 -5.65
C ARG A 281 14.14 -1.03 -5.15
N PHE A 282 14.13 -1.99 -6.04
CA PHE A 282 13.97 -3.41 -5.68
C PHE A 282 14.99 -3.82 -4.60
N ARG A 283 14.51 -4.39 -3.49
CA ARG A 283 15.30 -4.73 -2.30
C ARG A 283 16.06 -3.55 -1.68
N GLY A 284 15.61 -2.32 -1.94
CA GLY A 284 16.19 -1.09 -1.41
C GLY A 284 15.53 -0.58 -0.14
N ASP A 285 15.08 -1.48 0.74
CA ASP A 285 14.29 -1.17 1.94
C ASP A 285 15.00 -0.18 2.87
N LEU A 286 16.28 -0.36 3.13
CA LEU A 286 17.06 0.54 4.00
C LEU A 286 17.12 1.96 3.41
N ALA A 287 17.47 2.09 2.13
CA ALA A 287 17.54 3.38 1.46
C ALA A 287 16.17 4.08 1.40
N LEU A 288 15.09 3.30 1.19
CA LEU A 288 13.72 3.82 1.22
C LEU A 288 13.34 4.35 2.61
N LEU A 289 13.70 3.63 3.68
CA LEU A 289 13.45 4.07 5.05
C LEU A 289 14.21 5.35 5.38
N ASP A 290 15.48 5.41 5.00
CA ASP A 290 16.33 6.58 5.25
C ASP A 290 15.79 7.81 4.51
N ALA A 291 15.44 7.65 3.23
CA ALA A 291 14.80 8.72 2.45
C ALA A 291 13.41 9.08 3.00
N GLY A 292 12.60 8.09 3.38
CA GLY A 292 11.27 8.30 3.96
C GLY A 292 11.31 9.11 5.26
N GLN A 293 12.29 8.85 6.12
CA GLN A 293 12.49 9.63 7.34
C GLN A 293 12.90 11.08 7.04
N ALA A 294 13.84 11.30 6.13
CA ALA A 294 14.24 12.65 5.72
C ALA A 294 13.07 13.42 5.07
N ILE A 295 12.23 12.75 4.28
CA ILE A 295 11.02 13.34 3.69
C ILE A 295 10.02 13.71 4.80
N GLU A 296 9.74 12.83 5.75
CA GLU A 296 8.84 13.12 6.88
C GLU A 296 9.31 14.31 7.70
N GLU A 297 10.61 14.39 8.00
CA GLU A 297 11.23 15.52 8.72
C GLU A 297 11.12 16.83 7.93
N ALA A 298 11.29 16.81 6.61
CA ALA A 298 11.09 17.96 5.76
C ALA A 298 9.62 18.40 5.72
N PHE A 299 8.69 17.44 5.61
CA PHE A 299 7.24 17.72 5.62
C PHE A 299 6.79 18.39 6.93
N ALA A 300 7.39 18.04 8.06
CA ALA A 300 7.08 18.68 9.35
C ALA A 300 7.33 20.20 9.35
N ARG A 301 8.17 20.71 8.44
CA ARG A 301 8.51 22.13 8.31
C ARG A 301 7.64 22.88 7.28
N ILE A 302 6.84 22.17 6.48
CA ILE A 302 5.99 22.74 5.43
C ILE A 302 4.52 22.62 5.87
N PRO A 303 3.83 23.71 6.23
CA PRO A 303 2.49 23.66 6.82
C PRO A 303 1.47 22.80 6.04
N SER A 304 1.49 22.88 4.72
CA SER A 304 0.55 22.11 3.86
C SER A 304 0.84 20.61 3.79
N LEU A 305 2.04 20.16 4.22
CA LEU A 305 2.48 18.77 4.17
C LEU A 305 2.51 18.10 5.54
N GLN A 306 2.31 18.86 6.61
CA GLN A 306 2.38 18.35 7.98
C GLN A 306 1.40 17.19 8.21
N ARG A 307 1.87 16.22 8.98
CA ARG A 307 1.07 15.08 9.40
C ARG A 307 -0.23 15.53 10.07
N PRO A 308 -1.41 15.11 9.59
CA PRO A 308 -2.68 15.36 10.28
C PRO A 308 -2.72 14.61 11.62
N ARG A 309 -3.17 15.30 12.66
CA ARG A 309 -3.42 14.67 13.97
C ARG A 309 -4.90 14.72 14.28
N PRO A 310 -5.49 13.68 14.90
CA PRO A 310 -6.85 13.72 15.36
C PRO A 310 -6.99 14.73 16.53
N ASP A 311 -8.16 15.34 16.65
CA ASP A 311 -8.51 16.16 17.79
C ASP A 311 -9.04 15.25 18.92
N HIS A 312 -8.18 14.86 19.85
CA HIS A 312 -8.51 13.98 20.95
C HIS A 312 -9.60 14.58 21.87
N THR A 313 -9.62 15.91 22.03
CA THR A 313 -10.64 16.58 22.82
C THR A 313 -12.02 16.44 22.20
N LYS A 314 -12.10 16.61 20.88
CA LYS A 314 -13.33 16.41 20.13
C LYS A 314 -13.77 14.94 20.17
N LEU A 315 -12.85 14.00 19.97
CA LEU A 315 -13.14 12.56 20.06
C LEU A 315 -13.65 12.14 21.42
N ALA A 316 -13.06 12.64 22.51
CA ALA A 316 -13.49 12.34 23.89
C ALA A 316 -14.90 12.88 24.21
N ARG A 317 -15.36 13.89 23.51
CA ARG A 317 -16.69 14.48 23.68
C ARG A 317 -17.78 13.84 22.82
N MET A 318 -17.43 12.93 21.92
CA MET A 318 -18.42 12.25 21.08
C MET A 318 -19.22 11.26 21.92
N SER A 319 -20.50 11.55 22.09
CA SER A 319 -21.47 10.74 22.83
C SER A 319 -22.27 9.80 21.93
N ALA A 320 -21.79 9.51 20.73
CA ALA A 320 -22.50 8.62 19.82
C ALA A 320 -22.58 7.20 20.43
N ASP A 321 -23.78 6.63 20.48
CA ASP A 321 -23.96 5.21 20.75
C ASP A 321 -23.40 4.40 19.57
N LEU A 322 -22.10 4.12 19.65
CA LEU A 322 -21.41 3.35 18.63
C LEU A 322 -21.94 1.91 18.52
N LYS A 323 -22.66 1.41 19.54
CA LYS A 323 -23.28 0.06 19.49
C LYS A 323 -24.38 -0.01 18.43
N SER A 324 -25.12 1.08 18.21
CA SER A 324 -26.11 1.16 17.14
C SER A 324 -25.49 1.25 15.74
N LEU A 325 -24.21 1.65 15.66
CA LEU A 325 -23.43 1.75 14.42
C LEU A 325 -22.62 0.50 14.09
N VAL A 326 -22.43 -0.41 15.05
CA VAL A 326 -21.81 -1.74 14.83
C VAL A 326 -22.88 -2.67 14.22
N THR A 327 -23.41 -2.25 13.10
CA THR A 327 -24.15 -3.17 12.23
C THR A 327 -23.15 -4.02 11.46
N HIS A 328 -23.52 -5.29 11.23
CA HIS A 328 -22.78 -6.11 10.31
C HIS A 328 -22.58 -5.32 9.00
N PRO A 329 -21.37 -5.39 8.41
CA PRO A 329 -21.15 -4.71 7.14
C PRO A 329 -22.29 -5.09 6.19
N PRO A 330 -22.84 -4.13 5.44
CA PRO A 330 -23.90 -4.43 4.49
C PRO A 330 -23.42 -5.56 3.59
N THR A 331 -24.25 -6.58 3.43
CA THR A 331 -23.98 -7.65 2.47
C THR A 331 -23.89 -6.99 1.10
N ALA A 332 -22.68 -6.88 0.56
CA ALA A 332 -22.48 -6.37 -0.77
C ALA A 332 -23.22 -7.30 -1.72
N ALA A 333 -24.19 -6.77 -2.45
CA ALA A 333 -24.64 -7.44 -3.63
C ALA A 333 -23.41 -7.57 -4.54
N VAL A 334 -22.99 -8.80 -4.77
CA VAL A 334 -21.95 -9.11 -5.76
C VAL A 334 -22.57 -8.78 -7.10
N ALA A 335 -22.14 -7.68 -7.73
CA ALA A 335 -22.41 -7.42 -9.13
C ALA A 335 -21.43 -8.18 -9.99
#